data_ffee631f1ddb0e02ff0c1c20b9870434
#
_entry.id   ffee631f1ddb0e02ff0c1c20b9870434
#
_cell.length_a   1.000
_cell.length_b   1.000
_cell.length_c   1.000
_cell.angle_alpha   90.00
_cell.angle_beta   90.00
_cell.angle_gamma   90.00
#
_symmetry.space_group_name_H-M   'P 1'
#
loop_
_entity.id
_entity.type
_entity.pdbx_description
1 polymer ?
#
loop_
_entity_poly.entity_id
_entity_poly.type
_entity_poly.pdbx_seq_one_letter_code
_entity_poly.pdbx_strand_id
1 'polypeptide(L)'
;CVVPCSFSKNEIDESINNNNIEYLPAASEAIACSIAAGLKMSGKKPIVIIQSSGLSNMVSCITSLLKPYGVTFPILVSWRTYSEGDSEIQHKHLSKELPNLISSLGYQKEILDSSDLINSINQINSCNEKYKICIIEKNTFDKVELYNDRIKKTNSKISRVRYLSSLNDLYKNKDILFIGTTGHTSREMFKFMPNTNNFYMAGNMGGALSIGFGAAKSGRNVIVCGGDAEFVMHMGGLTTVGRDADEINLTYILFDNGQNKSTGGQDTYQDHLNYIGIAENAGFQVFRKPIDSI
;
A
#
# COMPACT_ATOMS: atom_id res chain seq x y z
N CYS A 1 -5.03 12.82 -4.22
CA CYS A 1 -4.18 11.67 -4.61
C CYS A 1 -3.86 10.88 -3.36
N VAL A 2 -4.20 9.61 -3.32
CA VAL A 2 -4.25 8.86 -2.05
C VAL A 2 -3.60 7.49 -2.18
N VAL A 3 -2.81 7.10 -1.17
CA VAL A 3 -2.49 5.69 -0.90
C VAL A 3 -3.13 5.33 0.45
N PRO A 4 -4.11 4.40 0.49
CA PRO A 4 -4.93 4.19 1.67
C PRO A 4 -4.15 3.77 2.91
N CYS A 5 -4.52 4.34 4.05
CA CYS A 5 -3.99 4.04 5.37
C CYS A 5 -5.10 3.98 6.41
N SER A 6 -5.00 3.08 7.37
CA SER A 6 -6.02 2.93 8.43
C SER A 6 -6.15 4.14 9.36
N PHE A 7 -5.07 4.93 9.55
CA PHE A 7 -5.11 6.13 10.38
C PHE A 7 -5.71 7.35 9.66
N SER A 8 -5.72 7.35 8.33
CA SER A 8 -6.38 8.38 7.49
C SER A 8 -7.69 7.87 6.89
N LYS A 9 -8.29 6.83 7.48
CA LYS A 9 -9.53 6.24 6.95
C LYS A 9 -10.64 7.28 6.83
N ASN A 10 -10.80 8.12 7.85
CA ASN A 10 -11.89 9.11 7.91
C ASN A 10 -11.78 10.16 6.81
N GLU A 11 -10.59 10.72 6.59
CA GLU A 11 -10.31 11.70 5.56
C GLU A 11 -10.44 11.11 4.15
N ILE A 12 -10.06 9.85 4.01
CA ILE A 12 -10.19 9.11 2.75
C ILE A 12 -11.65 8.82 2.46
N ASP A 13 -12.40 8.29 3.43
CA ASP A 13 -13.82 7.96 3.26
C ASP A 13 -14.65 9.23 2.99
N GLU A 14 -14.34 10.35 3.64
CA GLU A 14 -14.94 11.65 3.34
C GLU A 14 -14.62 12.10 1.91
N SER A 15 -13.37 11.93 1.47
CA SER A 15 -12.96 12.27 0.09
C SER A 15 -13.68 11.43 -0.96
N ILE A 16 -14.02 10.18 -0.65
CA ILE A 16 -14.78 9.28 -1.55
C ILE A 16 -16.26 9.66 -1.54
N ASN A 17 -16.83 10.00 -0.38
CA ASN A 17 -18.23 10.37 -0.22
C ASN A 17 -18.56 11.72 -0.87
N ASN A 18 -17.60 12.66 -0.94
CA ASN A 18 -17.81 14.03 -1.36
C ASN A 18 -17.67 14.20 -2.88
N ASN A 19 -18.78 14.39 -3.57
CA ASN A 19 -18.81 14.54 -5.03
C ASN A 19 -18.09 15.81 -5.56
N ASN A 20 -17.70 16.76 -4.70
CA ASN A 20 -16.93 17.95 -5.10
C ASN A 20 -15.41 17.69 -5.08
N ILE A 21 -14.98 16.53 -4.62
CA ILE A 21 -13.58 16.10 -4.56
C ILE A 21 -13.36 14.98 -5.57
N GLU A 22 -12.39 15.16 -6.45
CA GLU A 22 -11.93 14.07 -7.30
C GLU A 22 -10.98 13.17 -6.51
N TYR A 23 -11.46 11.99 -6.12
CA TYR A 23 -10.66 10.98 -5.42
C TYR A 23 -9.82 10.20 -6.43
N LEU A 24 -8.49 10.27 -6.29
CA LEU A 24 -7.53 9.60 -7.17
C LEU A 24 -6.68 8.61 -6.35
N PRO A 25 -7.07 7.34 -6.28
CA PRO A 25 -6.24 6.30 -5.66
C PRO A 25 -5.01 6.04 -6.53
N ALA A 26 -3.86 5.94 -5.89
CA ALA A 26 -2.59 5.68 -6.55
C ALA A 26 -1.99 4.35 -6.11
N ALA A 27 -1.30 3.66 -7.02
CA ALA A 27 -0.68 2.38 -6.74
C ALA A 27 0.48 2.49 -5.73
N SER A 28 1.15 3.65 -5.67
CA SER A 28 2.20 3.93 -4.68
C SER A 28 2.30 5.42 -4.39
N GLU A 29 3.01 5.77 -3.32
CA GLU A 29 3.17 7.16 -2.89
C GLU A 29 3.98 8.00 -3.88
N ALA A 30 4.98 7.42 -4.54
CA ALA A 30 5.73 8.08 -5.61
C ALA A 30 4.83 8.44 -6.80
N ILE A 31 3.90 7.54 -7.15
CA ILE A 31 2.90 7.78 -8.20
C ILE A 31 1.92 8.87 -7.75
N ALA A 32 1.39 8.81 -6.52
CA ALA A 32 0.51 9.84 -5.97
C ALA A 32 1.15 11.23 -6.01
N CYS A 33 2.42 11.32 -5.62
CA CYS A 33 3.22 12.55 -5.66
C CYS A 33 3.37 13.10 -7.08
N SER A 34 3.69 12.23 -8.05
CA SER A 34 3.88 12.63 -9.45
C SER A 34 2.58 13.10 -10.10
N ILE A 35 1.45 12.41 -9.81
CA ILE A 35 0.12 12.85 -10.26
C ILE A 35 -0.22 14.23 -9.68
N ALA A 36 0.01 14.43 -8.37
CA ALA A 36 -0.24 15.71 -7.72
C ALA A 36 0.64 16.82 -8.31
N ALA A 37 1.91 16.55 -8.64
CA ALA A 37 2.77 17.51 -9.31
C ALA A 37 2.20 17.93 -10.69
N GLY A 38 1.76 16.96 -11.50
CA GLY A 38 1.13 17.23 -12.79
C GLY A 38 -0.16 18.07 -12.67
N LEU A 39 -1.01 17.74 -11.68
CA LEU A 39 -2.22 18.51 -11.39
C LEU A 39 -1.89 19.93 -10.96
N LYS A 40 -0.90 20.12 -10.09
CA LYS A 40 -0.46 21.46 -9.64
C LYS A 40 0.06 22.30 -10.80
N MET A 41 0.92 21.72 -11.65
CA MET A 41 1.44 22.41 -12.84
C MET A 41 0.34 22.77 -13.85
N SER A 42 -0.77 22.03 -13.84
CA SER A 42 -1.96 22.29 -14.68
C SER A 42 -2.98 23.24 -14.01
N GLY A 43 -2.61 23.91 -12.92
CA GLY A 43 -3.44 24.90 -12.23
C GLY A 43 -4.52 24.31 -11.31
N LYS A 44 -4.48 23.00 -11.03
CA LYS A 44 -5.37 22.34 -10.05
C LYS A 44 -4.83 22.48 -8.63
N LYS A 45 -5.65 22.13 -7.64
CA LYS A 45 -5.32 22.18 -6.22
C LYS A 45 -5.27 20.74 -5.66
N PRO A 46 -4.20 19.97 -5.90
CA PRO A 46 -4.09 18.62 -5.38
C PRO A 46 -3.78 18.60 -3.89
N ILE A 47 -4.21 17.53 -3.23
CA ILE A 47 -3.79 17.12 -1.89
C ILE A 47 -3.31 15.68 -1.99
N VAL A 48 -2.19 15.36 -1.34
CA VAL A 48 -1.70 13.98 -1.20
C VAL A 48 -1.97 13.49 0.21
N ILE A 49 -2.58 12.31 0.36
CA ILE A 49 -2.83 11.67 1.66
C ILE A 49 -2.13 10.31 1.68
N ILE A 50 -1.22 10.13 2.63
CA ILE A 50 -0.39 8.93 2.78
C ILE A 50 -0.14 8.61 4.24
N GLN A 51 0.39 7.42 4.52
CA GLN A 51 0.94 7.11 5.84
C GLN A 51 2.42 7.49 5.97
N SER A 52 2.91 7.54 7.20
CA SER A 52 4.31 7.92 7.50
C SER A 52 5.34 7.04 6.79
N SER A 53 5.11 5.72 6.69
CA SER A 53 6.01 4.83 5.95
C SER A 53 6.04 5.12 4.44
N GLY A 54 4.95 5.66 3.90
CA GLY A 54 4.86 6.04 2.49
C GLY A 54 5.67 7.28 2.13
N LEU A 55 6.00 8.14 3.11
CA LEU A 55 6.84 9.31 2.85
C LEU A 55 8.23 8.91 2.34
N SER A 56 8.78 7.77 2.80
CA SER A 56 10.06 7.26 2.28
C SER A 56 10.00 6.89 0.80
N ASN A 57 8.86 6.43 0.30
CA ASN A 57 8.66 6.14 -1.13
C ASN A 57 8.57 7.40 -1.99
N MET A 58 8.33 8.57 -1.37
CA MET A 58 8.26 9.87 -2.05
C MET A 58 9.60 10.61 -2.08
N VAL A 59 10.63 10.14 -1.39
CA VAL A 59 11.93 10.85 -1.24
C VAL A 59 12.50 11.28 -2.60
N SER A 60 12.57 10.37 -3.57
CA SER A 60 13.07 10.69 -4.90
C SER A 60 12.19 11.73 -5.62
N CYS A 61 10.88 11.60 -5.57
CA CYS A 61 9.95 12.55 -6.17
C CYS A 61 10.10 13.95 -5.52
N ILE A 62 10.19 14.01 -4.20
CA ILE A 62 10.39 15.29 -3.48
C ILE A 62 11.73 15.95 -3.87
N THR A 63 12.82 15.20 -3.83
CA THR A 63 14.17 15.75 -3.99
C THR A 63 14.55 16.04 -5.44
N SER A 64 14.04 15.25 -6.40
CA SER A 64 14.41 15.36 -7.81
C SER A 64 13.33 15.98 -8.70
N LEU A 65 12.09 16.11 -8.22
CA LEU A 65 11.00 16.76 -8.95
C LEU A 65 10.47 17.99 -8.19
N LEU A 66 9.87 17.82 -6.99
CA LEU A 66 9.18 18.95 -6.35
C LEU A 66 10.12 20.09 -6.00
N LYS A 67 11.26 19.81 -5.36
CA LYS A 67 12.24 20.82 -4.95
C LYS A 67 12.88 21.58 -6.12
N PRO A 68 13.46 20.89 -7.12
CA PRO A 68 14.12 21.57 -8.25
C PRO A 68 13.19 22.45 -9.08
N TYR A 69 11.90 22.06 -9.19
CA TYR A 69 10.92 22.79 -10.00
C TYR A 69 10.04 23.73 -9.19
N GLY A 70 10.27 23.88 -7.87
CA GLY A 70 9.49 24.76 -7.01
C GLY A 70 8.03 24.36 -6.88
N VAL A 71 7.70 23.06 -7.03
CA VAL A 71 6.31 22.58 -6.96
C VAL A 71 5.94 22.32 -5.50
N THR A 72 4.86 22.94 -5.05
CA THR A 72 4.35 22.79 -3.67
C THR A 72 2.85 22.51 -3.67
N PHE A 73 2.42 21.63 -2.80
CA PHE A 73 1.02 21.30 -2.52
C PHE A 73 0.91 20.63 -1.15
N PRO A 74 -0.29 20.56 -0.54
CA PRO A 74 -0.48 19.88 0.72
C PRO A 74 -0.16 18.37 0.63
N ILE A 75 0.68 17.92 1.57
CA ILE A 75 0.97 16.51 1.82
C ILE A 75 0.54 16.22 3.24
N LEU A 76 -0.50 15.42 3.39
CA LEU A 76 -1.05 14.97 4.67
C LEU A 76 -0.50 13.59 4.98
N VAL A 77 0.20 13.47 6.09
CA VAL A 77 0.88 12.24 6.50
C VAL A 77 0.29 11.76 7.82
N SER A 78 -0.36 10.59 7.81
CA SER A 78 -0.80 9.97 9.05
C SER A 78 0.40 9.39 9.81
N TRP A 79 0.61 9.87 11.02
CA TRP A 79 1.74 9.45 11.84
C TRP A 79 1.43 8.15 12.58
N ARG A 80 1.93 7.06 12.03
CA ARG A 80 1.86 5.75 12.68
C ARG A 80 2.89 5.72 13.83
N THR A 81 2.40 6.04 15.03
CA THR A 81 3.22 6.03 16.24
C THR A 81 3.21 4.64 16.87
N TYR A 82 4.39 4.06 17.06
CA TYR A 82 4.54 2.83 17.83
C TYR A 82 4.48 3.17 19.32
N SER A 83 3.28 3.08 19.88
CA SER A 83 2.99 3.39 21.28
C SER A 83 1.90 2.45 21.80
N GLU A 84 1.46 2.62 23.05
CA GLU A 84 0.28 1.94 23.58
C GLU A 84 -0.92 2.15 22.65
N GLY A 85 -1.43 1.05 22.07
CA GLY A 85 -2.53 1.05 21.09
C GLY A 85 -2.13 1.00 19.61
N ASP A 86 -0.84 1.09 19.26
CA ASP A 86 -0.32 0.68 17.95
C ASP A 86 0.87 -0.24 18.13
N SER A 87 0.63 -1.54 18.08
CA SER A 87 1.64 -2.59 18.29
C SER A 87 2.26 -3.10 16.99
N GLU A 88 2.00 -2.45 15.86
CA GLU A 88 2.53 -2.88 14.56
C GLU A 88 4.02 -2.55 14.45
N ILE A 89 4.84 -3.60 14.61
CA ILE A 89 6.30 -3.52 14.73
C ILE A 89 7.00 -2.80 13.56
N GLN A 90 6.44 -2.88 12.35
CA GLN A 90 6.98 -2.24 11.15
C GLN A 90 6.99 -0.70 11.24
N HIS A 91 6.18 -0.12 12.13
CA HIS A 91 6.14 1.34 12.33
C HIS A 91 7.10 1.83 13.42
N LYS A 92 7.68 0.92 14.23
CA LYS A 92 8.49 1.27 15.39
C LYS A 92 9.67 2.20 15.09
N HIS A 93 10.42 1.90 14.03
CA HIS A 93 11.57 2.72 13.65
C HIS A 93 11.13 4.11 13.16
N LEU A 94 10.27 4.13 12.14
CA LEU A 94 9.87 5.39 11.49
C LEU A 94 8.99 6.28 12.39
N SER A 95 8.30 5.72 13.39
CA SER A 95 7.56 6.54 14.34
C SER A 95 8.45 7.54 15.08
N LYS A 96 9.72 7.19 15.30
CA LYS A 96 10.72 8.06 15.94
C LYS A 96 11.43 8.95 14.94
N GLU A 97 11.71 8.44 13.75
CA GLU A 97 12.54 9.10 12.74
C GLU A 97 11.76 10.00 11.77
N LEU A 98 10.44 9.97 11.81
CA LEU A 98 9.62 10.78 10.89
C LEU A 98 9.96 12.29 10.93
N PRO A 99 10.12 12.93 12.11
CA PRO A 99 10.49 14.34 12.15
C PRO A 99 11.85 14.62 11.50
N ASN A 100 12.83 13.76 11.70
CA ASN A 100 14.16 13.86 11.09
C ASN A 100 14.08 13.68 9.56
N LEU A 101 13.30 12.73 9.08
CA LEU A 101 13.07 12.53 7.66
C LEU A 101 12.43 13.78 7.02
N ILE A 102 11.37 14.33 7.61
CA ILE A 102 10.73 15.55 7.12
C ILE A 102 11.73 16.71 7.04
N SER A 103 12.50 16.92 8.11
CA SER A 103 13.51 17.98 8.17
C SER A 103 14.61 17.78 7.12
N SER A 104 15.12 16.56 6.93
CA SER A 104 16.16 16.25 5.93
C SER A 104 15.68 16.46 4.50
N LEU A 105 14.38 16.32 4.24
CA LEU A 105 13.76 16.68 2.96
C LEU A 105 13.59 18.21 2.78
N GLY A 106 13.97 19.01 3.78
CA GLY A 106 13.81 20.46 3.77
C GLY A 106 12.34 20.92 3.86
N TYR A 107 11.52 20.15 4.54
CA TYR A 107 10.12 20.50 4.86
C TYR A 107 9.98 20.86 6.34
N GLN A 108 9.03 21.73 6.63
CA GLN A 108 8.56 22.00 7.98
C GLN A 108 7.41 21.05 8.32
N LYS A 109 7.41 20.54 9.54
CA LYS A 109 6.33 19.69 10.07
C LYS A 109 5.28 20.58 10.74
N GLU A 110 4.01 20.38 10.38
CA GLU A 110 2.84 20.99 11.02
C GLU A 110 1.92 19.88 11.54
N ILE A 111 1.55 19.91 12.81
CA ILE A 111 0.62 18.93 13.39
C ILE A 111 -0.77 19.54 13.32
N LEU A 112 -1.71 18.82 12.68
CA LEU A 112 -3.10 19.27 12.60
C LEU A 112 -3.82 18.99 13.90
N ASP A 113 -4.65 19.93 14.33
CA ASP A 113 -5.43 19.87 15.55
C ASP A 113 -6.92 20.09 15.23
N SER A 114 -7.76 19.11 15.54
CA SER A 114 -9.21 19.20 15.33
C SER A 114 -9.89 20.20 16.28
N SER A 115 -9.26 20.54 17.40
CA SER A 115 -9.78 21.57 18.32
C SER A 115 -9.55 23.00 17.80
N ASP A 116 -8.60 23.19 16.85
CA ASP A 116 -8.33 24.44 16.16
C ASP A 116 -8.38 24.26 14.63
N LEU A 117 -9.60 24.08 14.11
CA LEU A 117 -9.85 23.85 12.68
C LEU A 117 -9.39 25.02 11.81
N ILE A 118 -9.52 26.25 12.28
CA ILE A 118 -9.13 27.45 11.51
C ILE A 118 -7.61 27.42 11.28
N ASN A 119 -6.84 27.18 12.33
CA ASN A 119 -5.39 27.07 12.21
C ASN A 119 -4.98 25.88 11.34
N SER A 120 -5.61 24.72 11.52
CA SER A 120 -5.33 23.53 10.70
C SER A 120 -5.61 23.77 9.22
N ILE A 121 -6.69 24.44 8.86
CA ILE A 121 -7.00 24.84 7.47
C ILE A 121 -5.93 25.81 6.94
N ASN A 122 -5.51 26.80 7.74
CA ASN A 122 -4.46 27.73 7.37
C ASN A 122 -3.11 27.04 7.16
N GLN A 123 -2.77 26.07 7.99
CA GLN A 123 -1.57 25.22 7.82
C GLN A 123 -1.60 24.47 6.49
N ILE A 124 -2.70 23.77 6.19
CA ILE A 124 -2.90 23.05 4.92
C ILE A 124 -2.79 24.01 3.73
N ASN A 125 -3.46 25.17 3.78
CA ASN A 125 -3.42 26.15 2.70
C ASN A 125 -2.00 26.70 2.47
N SER A 126 -1.21 26.92 3.54
CA SER A 126 0.16 27.39 3.44
C SER A 126 1.10 26.43 2.72
N CYS A 127 0.76 25.15 2.64
CA CYS A 127 1.51 24.14 1.90
C CYS A 127 1.48 24.36 0.37
N ASN A 128 0.57 25.18 -0.14
CA ASN A 128 0.54 25.54 -1.55
C ASN A 128 1.68 26.48 -1.99
N GLU A 129 2.36 27.13 -1.03
CA GLU A 129 3.42 28.10 -1.28
C GLU A 129 4.71 27.78 -0.52
N LYS A 130 4.63 26.92 0.50
CA LYS A 130 5.75 26.58 1.38
C LYS A 130 5.97 25.07 1.43
N TYR A 131 7.22 24.67 1.61
CA TYR A 131 7.58 23.28 1.83
C TYR A 131 7.21 22.83 3.25
N LYS A 132 5.94 22.45 3.41
CA LYS A 132 5.37 21.95 4.67
C LYS A 132 4.70 20.59 4.45
N ILE A 133 4.76 19.76 5.49
CA ILE A 133 4.03 18.49 5.59
C ILE A 133 3.11 18.58 6.80
N CYS A 134 1.83 18.35 6.57
CA CYS A 134 0.82 18.29 7.61
C CYS A 134 0.73 16.87 8.18
N ILE A 135 0.83 16.75 9.48
CA ILE A 135 0.77 15.51 10.22
C ILE A 135 -0.63 15.31 10.78
N ILE A 136 -1.20 14.13 10.54
CA ILE A 136 -2.45 13.67 11.13
C ILE A 136 -2.11 12.61 12.17
N GLU A 137 -2.43 12.87 13.43
CA GLU A 137 -2.35 11.87 14.49
C GLU A 137 -3.59 10.98 14.52
N LYS A 138 -3.51 9.87 15.23
CA LYS A 138 -4.67 8.97 15.38
C LYS A 138 -5.82 9.70 16.07
N ASN A 139 -7.02 9.60 15.50
CA ASN A 139 -8.25 10.23 15.99
C ASN A 139 -8.24 11.78 15.95
N THR A 140 -7.43 12.38 15.09
CA THR A 140 -7.48 13.83 14.87
C THR A 140 -8.83 14.29 14.32
N PHE A 141 -9.48 13.48 13.46
CA PHE A 141 -10.77 13.82 12.87
C PHE A 141 -11.86 12.84 13.28
N ASP A 142 -13.10 13.29 13.20
CA ASP A 142 -14.29 12.51 13.52
C ASP A 142 -14.43 11.29 12.60
N LYS A 143 -15.15 10.27 13.12
CA LYS A 143 -15.40 9.04 12.37
C LYS A 143 -16.30 9.32 11.17
N VAL A 144 -15.84 8.92 10.00
CA VAL A 144 -16.60 8.90 8.75
C VAL A 144 -16.73 7.46 8.27
N GLU A 145 -17.89 7.11 7.70
CA GLU A 145 -18.12 5.82 7.07
C GLU A 145 -18.44 6.02 5.59
N LEU A 146 -17.96 5.09 4.77
CA LEU A 146 -18.31 5.07 3.35
C LEU A 146 -19.81 4.88 3.18
N TYR A 147 -20.42 5.63 2.25
CA TYR A 147 -21.80 5.39 1.87
C TYR A 147 -21.96 4.02 1.23
N ASN A 148 -23.10 3.37 1.45
CA ASN A 148 -23.35 1.98 1.01
C ASN A 148 -23.16 1.76 -0.50
N ASP A 149 -23.42 2.75 -1.33
CA ASP A 149 -23.23 2.74 -2.78
C ASP A 149 -21.75 2.89 -3.20
N ARG A 150 -20.87 3.29 -2.26
CA ARG A 150 -19.43 3.43 -2.44
C ARG A 150 -18.65 2.19 -1.96
N ILE A 151 -19.33 1.25 -1.31
CA ILE A 151 -18.71 0.01 -0.83
C ILE A 151 -18.72 -1.03 -1.94
N LYS A 152 -17.54 -1.44 -2.38
CA LYS A 152 -17.42 -2.53 -3.36
C LYS A 152 -17.89 -3.85 -2.76
N LYS A 153 -18.83 -4.53 -3.44
CA LYS A 153 -19.28 -5.86 -3.08
C LYS A 153 -18.40 -6.90 -3.77
N THR A 154 -17.80 -7.80 -3.00
CA THR A 154 -17.01 -8.91 -3.54
C THR A 154 -17.85 -10.19 -3.57
N ASN A 155 -17.89 -10.87 -4.71
CA ASN A 155 -18.62 -12.13 -4.91
C ASN A 155 -17.69 -13.35 -4.84
N SER A 156 -16.66 -13.33 -4.00
CA SER A 156 -15.76 -14.48 -3.86
C SER A 156 -16.50 -15.69 -3.30
N LYS A 157 -16.48 -16.79 -4.03
CA LYS A 157 -17.08 -18.08 -3.62
C LYS A 157 -16.28 -18.79 -2.52
N ILE A 158 -14.97 -18.51 -2.45
CA ILE A 158 -14.04 -19.20 -1.54
C ILE A 158 -13.22 -18.16 -0.79
N SER A 159 -13.12 -18.28 0.53
CA SER A 159 -12.29 -17.41 1.35
C SER A 159 -10.80 -17.72 1.17
N ARG A 160 -9.94 -16.69 1.27
CA ARG A 160 -8.48 -16.87 1.26
C ARG A 160 -8.02 -17.88 2.31
N VAL A 161 -8.62 -17.86 3.50
CA VAL A 161 -8.32 -18.81 4.58
C VAL A 161 -8.45 -20.27 4.11
N ARG A 162 -9.51 -20.59 3.34
CA ARG A 162 -9.71 -21.94 2.83
C ARG A 162 -8.62 -22.33 1.82
N TYR A 163 -8.20 -21.42 0.94
CA TYR A 163 -7.05 -21.66 0.05
C TYR A 163 -5.76 -21.89 0.83
N LEU A 164 -5.48 -21.06 1.81
CA LEU A 164 -4.27 -21.17 2.65
C LEU A 164 -4.25 -22.51 3.41
N SER A 165 -5.38 -22.92 3.98
CA SER A 165 -5.48 -24.22 4.66
C SER A 165 -5.21 -25.38 3.70
N SER A 166 -5.77 -25.34 2.48
CA SER A 166 -5.52 -26.37 1.46
C SER A 166 -4.07 -26.40 1.01
N LEU A 167 -3.42 -25.23 0.84
CA LEU A 167 -1.98 -25.16 0.55
C LEU A 167 -1.15 -25.76 1.69
N ASN A 168 -1.51 -25.47 2.93
CA ASN A 168 -0.84 -26.05 4.09
C ASN A 168 -0.93 -27.60 4.06
N ASP A 169 -2.10 -28.16 3.80
CA ASP A 169 -2.31 -29.61 3.75
C ASP A 169 -1.52 -30.27 2.61
N LEU A 170 -1.46 -29.63 1.43
CA LEU A 170 -0.72 -30.13 0.28
C LEU A 170 0.79 -30.13 0.48
N TYR A 171 1.31 -29.16 1.21
CA TYR A 171 2.75 -28.86 1.26
C TYR A 171 3.38 -29.01 2.64
N LYS A 172 2.64 -29.43 3.69
CA LYS A 172 3.11 -29.51 5.08
C LYS A 172 4.38 -30.35 5.28
N ASN A 173 4.62 -31.34 4.38
CA ASN A 173 5.77 -32.24 4.44
C ASN A 173 6.80 -31.97 3.34
N LYS A 174 6.74 -30.82 2.66
CA LYS A 174 7.65 -30.43 1.59
C LYS A 174 8.52 -29.27 2.03
N ASP A 175 9.76 -29.23 1.56
CA ASP A 175 10.65 -28.08 1.80
C ASP A 175 10.29 -26.93 0.86
N ILE A 176 9.30 -26.15 1.28
CA ILE A 176 8.81 -24.98 0.56
C ILE A 176 8.82 -23.80 1.52
N LEU A 177 9.38 -22.70 1.06
CA LEU A 177 9.29 -21.41 1.73
C LEU A 177 8.02 -20.68 1.26
N PHE A 178 7.07 -20.47 2.15
CA PHE A 178 5.94 -19.60 1.89
C PHE A 178 6.24 -18.17 2.36
N ILE A 179 5.95 -17.20 1.50
CA ILE A 179 6.08 -15.77 1.80
C ILE A 179 4.71 -15.13 1.66
N GLY A 180 4.17 -14.60 2.76
CA GLY A 180 2.94 -13.83 2.76
C GLY A 180 3.20 -12.34 2.64
N THR A 181 2.44 -11.66 1.76
CA THR A 181 2.45 -10.20 1.72
C THR A 181 1.84 -9.59 2.98
N THR A 182 2.02 -8.30 3.16
CA THR A 182 1.54 -7.55 4.33
C THR A 182 0.02 -7.65 4.54
N GLY A 183 -0.43 -7.25 5.71
CA GLY A 183 -1.85 -7.16 6.05
C GLY A 183 -2.51 -8.50 6.38
N HIS A 184 -3.72 -8.71 5.89
CA HIS A 184 -4.51 -9.89 6.25
C HIS A 184 -3.91 -11.19 5.72
N THR A 185 -3.21 -11.18 4.58
CA THR A 185 -2.62 -12.40 4.01
C THR A 185 -1.59 -13.01 4.97
N SER A 186 -0.61 -12.26 5.45
CA SER A 186 0.37 -12.75 6.42
C SER A 186 -0.25 -13.14 7.76
N ARG A 187 -1.24 -12.39 8.24
CA ARG A 187 -1.92 -12.70 9.51
C ARG A 187 -2.70 -14.01 9.42
N GLU A 188 -3.38 -14.26 8.30
CA GLU A 188 -4.10 -15.51 8.06
C GLU A 188 -3.14 -16.68 7.82
N MET A 189 -2.05 -16.47 7.08
CA MET A 189 -1.00 -17.48 6.94
C MET A 189 -0.39 -17.86 8.29
N PHE A 190 -0.04 -16.90 9.13
CA PHE A 190 0.48 -17.16 10.47
C PHE A 190 -0.48 -17.99 11.31
N LYS A 191 -1.79 -17.74 11.19
CA LYS A 191 -2.83 -18.46 11.95
C LYS A 191 -3.14 -19.84 11.40
N PHE A 192 -3.18 -20.01 10.07
CA PHE A 192 -3.69 -21.23 9.42
C PHE A 192 -2.62 -22.08 8.72
N MET A 193 -1.41 -21.53 8.57
CA MET A 193 -0.24 -22.20 8.00
C MET A 193 1.01 -21.98 8.88
N PRO A 194 0.94 -22.21 10.20
CA PRO A 194 2.08 -21.89 11.06
C PRO A 194 3.24 -22.83 10.73
N ASN A 195 4.36 -22.24 10.30
CA ASN A 195 5.61 -22.96 10.05
C ASN A 195 6.79 -22.02 10.30
N THR A 196 7.83 -22.52 10.96
CA THR A 196 9.05 -21.75 11.25
C THR A 196 9.82 -21.33 10.00
N ASN A 197 9.63 -22.03 8.88
CA ASN A 197 10.25 -21.72 7.60
C ASN A 197 9.48 -20.66 6.80
N ASN A 198 8.23 -20.34 7.18
CA ASN A 198 7.44 -19.35 6.49
C ASN A 198 7.86 -17.92 6.86
N PHE A 199 7.77 -17.00 5.90
CA PHE A 199 8.02 -15.59 6.13
C PHE A 199 6.72 -14.79 6.05
N TYR A 200 6.35 -14.15 7.16
CA TYR A 200 5.13 -13.38 7.30
C TYR A 200 5.45 -11.89 7.30
N MET A 201 5.25 -11.21 6.18
CA MET A 201 5.60 -9.81 6.06
C MET A 201 4.68 -8.92 6.89
N ALA A 202 5.26 -8.05 7.71
CA ALA A 202 4.54 -7.01 8.42
C ALA A 202 4.57 -5.67 7.67
N GLY A 203 5.64 -5.37 6.96
CA GLY A 203 5.84 -4.13 6.19
C GLY A 203 6.42 -4.38 4.81
N ASN A 204 6.81 -3.31 4.09
CA ASN A 204 7.33 -3.34 2.73
C ASN A 204 6.32 -3.93 1.73
N MET A 205 5.10 -3.39 1.73
CA MET A 205 4.06 -3.76 0.76
C MET A 205 4.57 -3.62 -0.68
N GLY A 206 4.31 -4.63 -1.52
CA GLY A 206 4.84 -4.72 -2.88
C GLY A 206 6.14 -5.52 -2.99
N GLY A 207 6.83 -5.79 -1.87
CA GLY A 207 8.14 -6.44 -1.86
C GLY A 207 8.12 -7.97 -1.82
N ALA A 208 6.97 -8.61 -1.62
CA ALA A 208 6.89 -10.05 -1.40
C ALA A 208 7.45 -10.88 -2.57
N LEU A 209 7.09 -10.52 -3.80
CA LEU A 209 7.60 -11.18 -5.00
C LEU A 209 9.13 -11.07 -5.10
N SER A 210 9.69 -9.89 -4.84
CA SER A 210 11.14 -9.66 -4.92
C SER A 210 11.92 -10.42 -3.84
N ILE A 211 11.36 -10.54 -2.62
CA ILE A 211 11.92 -11.39 -1.55
C ILE A 211 11.89 -12.85 -1.99
N GLY A 212 10.75 -13.29 -2.54
CA GLY A 212 10.61 -14.64 -3.09
C GLY A 212 11.60 -14.95 -4.19
N PHE A 213 11.82 -14.01 -5.09
CA PHE A 213 12.83 -14.13 -6.15
C PHE A 213 14.24 -14.32 -5.59
N GLY A 214 14.65 -13.49 -4.62
CA GLY A 214 15.96 -13.63 -3.99
C GLY A 214 16.14 -15.00 -3.33
N ALA A 215 15.11 -15.51 -2.65
CA ALA A 215 15.13 -16.86 -2.07
C ALA A 215 15.16 -17.97 -3.13
N ALA A 216 14.41 -17.83 -4.23
CA ALA A 216 14.40 -18.80 -5.32
C ALA A 216 15.73 -18.85 -6.08
N LYS A 217 16.39 -17.70 -6.28
CA LYS A 217 17.75 -17.64 -6.86
C LYS A 217 18.81 -18.31 -5.99
N SER A 218 18.56 -18.50 -4.69
CA SER A 218 19.42 -19.32 -3.81
C SER A 218 19.11 -20.83 -3.86
N GLY A 219 18.23 -21.26 -4.77
CA GLY A 219 17.86 -22.66 -4.96
C GLY A 219 16.69 -23.15 -4.10
N ARG A 220 15.96 -22.24 -3.39
CA ARG A 220 14.78 -22.62 -2.60
C ARG A 220 13.55 -22.78 -3.50
N ASN A 221 12.67 -23.71 -3.12
CA ASN A 221 11.31 -23.74 -3.65
C ASN A 221 10.46 -22.70 -2.91
N VAL A 222 9.85 -21.77 -3.63
CA VAL A 222 9.16 -20.62 -3.01
C VAL A 222 7.74 -20.50 -3.53
N ILE A 223 6.80 -20.27 -2.61
CA ILE A 223 5.44 -19.83 -2.93
C ILE A 223 5.19 -18.48 -2.27
N VAL A 224 4.90 -17.48 -3.09
CA VAL A 224 4.54 -16.13 -2.63
C VAL A 224 3.02 -15.97 -2.67
N CYS A 225 2.44 -15.57 -1.55
CA CYS A 225 1.02 -15.26 -1.40
C CYS A 225 0.85 -13.75 -1.40
N GLY A 226 0.51 -13.17 -2.55
CA GLY A 226 0.32 -11.75 -2.76
C GLY A 226 -1.14 -11.29 -2.72
N GLY A 227 -1.37 -10.00 -2.89
CA GLY A 227 -2.68 -9.37 -2.98
C GLY A 227 -2.74 -8.40 -4.16
N ASP A 228 -3.94 -8.04 -4.59
CA ASP A 228 -4.20 -7.12 -5.70
C ASP A 228 -3.53 -5.76 -5.54
N ALA A 229 -3.71 -5.09 -4.41
CA ALA A 229 -3.09 -3.79 -4.13
C ALA A 229 -1.55 -3.90 -4.01
N GLU A 230 -1.04 -5.00 -3.47
CA GLU A 230 0.39 -5.29 -3.39
C GLU A 230 1.01 -5.49 -4.78
N PHE A 231 0.31 -6.24 -5.66
CA PHE A 231 0.75 -6.51 -7.02
C PHE A 231 1.04 -5.23 -7.80
N VAL A 232 0.16 -4.23 -7.74
CA VAL A 232 0.34 -2.98 -8.50
C VAL A 232 1.35 -2.02 -7.87
N MET A 233 1.57 -2.10 -6.55
CA MET A 233 2.46 -1.18 -5.85
C MET A 233 3.89 -1.25 -6.36
N HIS A 234 4.41 -2.45 -6.62
CA HIS A 234 5.74 -2.69 -7.18
C HIS A 234 5.67 -3.56 -8.45
N MET A 235 4.71 -3.28 -9.32
CA MET A 235 4.47 -4.05 -10.56
C MET A 235 5.71 -4.17 -11.45
N GLY A 236 6.61 -3.19 -11.45
CA GLY A 236 7.90 -3.27 -12.14
C GLY A 236 8.77 -4.46 -11.72
N GLY A 237 8.60 -4.98 -10.50
CA GLY A 237 9.28 -6.19 -10.03
C GLY A 237 8.96 -7.44 -10.85
N LEU A 238 7.76 -7.50 -11.48
CA LEU A 238 7.40 -8.60 -12.38
C LEU A 238 8.37 -8.74 -13.55
N THR A 239 8.81 -7.64 -14.14
CA THR A 239 9.74 -7.67 -15.28
C THR A 239 11.13 -8.17 -14.88
N THR A 240 11.54 -7.90 -13.64
CA THR A 240 12.81 -8.40 -13.10
C THR A 240 12.75 -9.90 -12.85
N VAL A 241 11.68 -10.36 -12.23
CA VAL A 241 11.50 -11.79 -11.89
C VAL A 241 11.20 -12.63 -13.14
N GLY A 242 10.34 -12.13 -14.02
CA GLY A 242 9.91 -12.84 -15.23
C GLY A 242 11.05 -13.13 -16.20
N ARG A 243 12.11 -12.28 -16.23
CA ARG A 243 13.31 -12.54 -17.02
C ARG A 243 13.97 -13.89 -16.68
N ASP A 244 13.91 -14.28 -15.43
CA ASP A 244 14.56 -15.49 -14.92
C ASP A 244 13.52 -16.57 -14.50
N ALA A 245 12.25 -16.43 -14.90
CA ALA A 245 11.13 -17.26 -14.41
C ALA A 245 11.34 -18.75 -14.72
N ASP A 246 11.94 -19.10 -15.87
CA ASP A 246 12.19 -20.49 -16.25
C ASP A 246 13.38 -21.13 -15.52
N GLU A 247 14.21 -20.33 -14.82
CA GLU A 247 15.41 -20.81 -14.13
C GLU A 247 15.21 -21.03 -12.63
N ILE A 248 14.03 -20.68 -12.09
CA ILE A 248 13.77 -20.68 -10.66
C ILE A 248 12.48 -21.40 -10.30
N ASN A 249 12.44 -21.96 -9.09
CA ASN A 249 11.23 -22.58 -8.54
C ASN A 249 10.45 -21.56 -7.68
N LEU A 250 9.72 -20.65 -8.35
CA LEU A 250 8.90 -19.63 -7.71
C LEU A 250 7.48 -19.66 -8.28
N THR A 251 6.51 -19.77 -7.38
CA THR A 251 5.08 -19.62 -7.70
C THR A 251 4.55 -18.36 -7.02
N TYR A 252 3.88 -17.50 -7.76
CA TYR A 252 3.17 -16.34 -7.21
C TYR A 252 1.65 -16.56 -7.24
N ILE A 253 1.01 -16.56 -6.09
CA ILE A 253 -0.45 -16.69 -5.94
C ILE A 253 -1.01 -15.31 -5.61
N LEU A 254 -1.80 -14.75 -6.53
CA LEU A 254 -2.47 -13.47 -6.37
C LEU A 254 -3.88 -13.66 -5.80
N PHE A 255 -4.13 -13.13 -4.61
CA PHE A 255 -5.48 -13.05 -4.03
C PHE A 255 -6.10 -11.71 -4.39
N ASP A 256 -7.05 -11.72 -5.30
CA ASP A 256 -7.81 -10.53 -5.70
C ASP A 256 -9.15 -10.46 -4.96
N ASN A 257 -9.36 -9.39 -4.20
CA ASN A 257 -10.64 -9.10 -3.56
C ASN A 257 -11.19 -7.71 -3.92
N GLY A 258 -10.46 -6.94 -4.75
CA GLY A 258 -10.81 -5.60 -5.17
C GLY A 258 -10.91 -4.57 -4.05
N GLN A 259 -10.37 -4.86 -2.86
CA GLN A 259 -10.54 -4.01 -1.68
C GLN A 259 -9.28 -3.90 -0.82
N ASN A 260 -9.02 -2.72 -0.31
CA ASN A 260 -8.00 -2.46 0.70
C ASN A 260 -8.53 -2.76 2.11
N LYS A 261 -8.84 -4.03 2.42
CA LYS A 261 -9.49 -4.43 3.70
C LYS A 261 -8.69 -4.07 4.94
N SER A 262 -7.36 -4.07 4.88
CA SER A 262 -6.50 -3.72 6.01
C SER A 262 -6.53 -2.23 6.36
N THR A 263 -7.00 -1.37 5.46
CA THR A 263 -7.02 0.09 5.63
C THR A 263 -8.41 0.70 5.68
N GLY A 264 -9.47 -0.14 5.59
CA GLY A 264 -10.84 0.33 5.74
C GLY A 264 -11.83 -0.18 4.69
N GLY A 265 -11.37 -0.99 3.71
CA GLY A 265 -12.24 -1.63 2.72
C GLY A 265 -12.52 -0.79 1.48
N GLN A 266 -11.75 0.27 1.25
CA GLN A 266 -11.84 1.08 0.03
C GLN A 266 -11.60 0.22 -1.20
N ASP A 267 -12.26 0.56 -2.33
CA ASP A 267 -12.05 -0.06 -3.63
C ASP A 267 -10.60 0.14 -4.08
N THR A 268 -10.02 -0.88 -4.71
CA THR A 268 -8.69 -0.76 -5.36
C THR A 268 -8.77 -0.11 -6.73
N TYR A 269 -9.96 0.00 -7.30
CA TYR A 269 -10.22 0.53 -8.67
C TYR A 269 -9.43 -0.20 -9.76
N GLN A 270 -9.22 -1.51 -9.60
CA GLN A 270 -8.38 -2.33 -10.48
C GLN A 270 -9.18 -3.28 -11.38
N ASP A 271 -10.51 -3.14 -11.49
CA ASP A 271 -11.39 -4.01 -12.30
C ASP A 271 -11.01 -4.06 -13.79
N HIS A 272 -10.30 -3.03 -14.27
CA HIS A 272 -9.82 -2.95 -15.64
C HIS A 272 -8.51 -3.72 -15.88
N LEU A 273 -7.84 -4.23 -14.82
CA LEU A 273 -6.56 -4.90 -14.95
C LEU A 273 -6.73 -6.38 -15.32
N ASN A 274 -6.00 -6.80 -16.33
CA ASN A 274 -5.80 -8.21 -16.64
C ASN A 274 -4.48 -8.69 -16.00
N TYR A 275 -4.53 -9.10 -14.72
CA TYR A 275 -3.36 -9.58 -13.99
C TYR A 275 -2.66 -10.75 -14.66
N ILE A 276 -3.44 -11.68 -15.25
CA ILE A 276 -2.90 -12.85 -15.97
C ILE A 276 -2.09 -12.37 -17.18
N GLY A 277 -2.66 -11.50 -18.01
CA GLY A 277 -1.97 -10.96 -19.18
C GLY A 277 -0.73 -10.13 -18.81
N ILE A 278 -0.78 -9.36 -17.72
CA ILE A 278 0.38 -8.60 -17.23
C ILE A 278 1.51 -9.55 -16.83
N ALA A 279 1.22 -10.61 -16.06
CA ALA A 279 2.21 -11.59 -15.63
C ALA A 279 2.78 -12.38 -16.83
N GLU A 280 1.93 -12.83 -17.76
CA GLU A 280 2.34 -13.55 -18.97
C GLU A 280 3.28 -12.70 -19.83
N ASN A 281 2.93 -11.44 -20.08
CA ASN A 281 3.78 -10.52 -20.86
C ASN A 281 5.07 -10.13 -20.12
N ALA A 282 5.12 -10.27 -18.80
CA ALA A 282 6.34 -10.10 -18.01
C ALA A 282 7.25 -11.33 -18.00
N GLY A 283 6.85 -12.46 -18.63
CA GLY A 283 7.65 -13.67 -18.75
C GLY A 283 7.25 -14.81 -17.80
N PHE A 284 6.14 -14.70 -17.08
CA PHE A 284 5.67 -15.78 -16.22
C PHE A 284 4.85 -16.81 -16.99
N GLN A 285 4.99 -18.09 -16.59
CA GLN A 285 4.01 -19.11 -16.95
C GLN A 285 2.76 -18.91 -16.09
N VAL A 286 1.59 -18.81 -16.72
CA VAL A 286 0.37 -18.43 -16.01
C VAL A 286 -0.75 -19.49 -16.13
N PHE A 287 -1.55 -19.64 -15.09
CA PHE A 287 -2.86 -20.28 -15.20
C PHE A 287 -3.83 -19.32 -15.86
N ARG A 288 -4.39 -19.70 -17.01
CA ARG A 288 -5.22 -18.79 -17.85
C ARG A 288 -6.62 -18.53 -17.31
N LYS A 289 -7.01 -19.19 -16.23
CA LYS A 289 -8.30 -18.99 -15.55
C LYS A 289 -8.09 -18.73 -14.06
N PRO A 290 -8.86 -17.82 -13.47
CA PRO A 290 -8.89 -17.70 -12.02
C PRO A 290 -9.26 -19.04 -11.36
N ILE A 291 -8.64 -19.34 -10.22
CA ILE A 291 -8.97 -20.50 -9.41
C ILE A 291 -10.13 -20.12 -8.51
N ASP A 292 -11.31 -20.67 -8.77
CA ASP A 292 -12.56 -20.40 -8.04
C ASP A 292 -13.15 -21.65 -7.35
N SER A 293 -12.40 -22.74 -7.36
CA SER A 293 -12.72 -24.02 -6.69
C SER A 293 -11.46 -24.63 -6.08
N ILE A 294 -11.62 -25.46 -5.05
CA ILE A 294 -10.56 -26.22 -4.35
C ILE A 294 -10.81 -27.70 -4.54
#